data_3e8a406a0d0ad0893f894310858a66b6
#
_entry.id   3e8a406a0d0ad0893f894310858a66b6
#
_cell.length_a   1.000
_cell.length_b   1.000
_cell.length_c   1.000
_cell.angle_alpha   90.00
_cell.angle_beta   90.00
_cell.angle_gamma   90.00
#
_symmetry.space_group_name_H-M   'P 1'
#
loop_
_entity.id
_entity.type
_entity.pdbx_description
1 polymer ?
#
loop_
_entity_poly.entity_id
_entity_poly.type
_entity_poly.pdbx_seq_one_letter_code
_entity_poly.pdbx_strand_id
1 'polypeptide(L)'
;MVHNANRLTGNMVVFDRYIPGGHIINPGLLWEYDLDKFDWVKGRTIVVQRVIEMGTPEDFFAAFDLYGGFHGFREIIKYVPYLNSVDVHLVCTFFNLQTEELRCCTRKRLNTEHWNS
;
A
#
# COMPACT_ATOMS: atom_id res chain seq x y z
N MET A 1 -8.28 -14.27 22.25
CA MET A 1 -8.33 -13.86 20.88
C MET A 1 -6.97 -13.47 20.35
N VAL A 2 -6.66 -13.94 19.23
CA VAL A 2 -5.36 -13.71 18.64
C VAL A 2 -5.45 -12.46 17.75
N HIS A 3 -5.15 -11.33 18.34
CA HIS A 3 -5.37 -10.05 17.67
C HIS A 3 -4.57 -9.89 16.38
N ASN A 4 -3.33 -10.36 16.37
CA ASN A 4 -2.52 -10.21 15.17
C ASN A 4 -3.01 -11.06 14.01
N ALA A 5 -3.36 -12.30 14.27
CA ALA A 5 -3.96 -13.14 13.24
C ALA A 5 -5.31 -12.57 12.81
N ASN A 6 -6.07 -12.08 13.78
CA ASN A 6 -7.36 -11.46 13.49
C ASN A 6 -7.19 -10.18 12.68
N ARG A 7 -6.11 -9.45 12.91
CA ARG A 7 -5.84 -8.25 12.12
C ARG A 7 -5.72 -8.59 10.65
N LEU A 8 -4.96 -9.62 10.31
CA LEU A 8 -4.82 -10.04 8.92
C LEU A 8 -6.15 -10.51 8.34
N THR A 9 -6.84 -11.36 9.08
CA THR A 9 -8.15 -11.87 8.67
C THR A 9 -9.17 -10.73 8.58
N GLY A 10 -9.15 -9.84 9.55
CA GLY A 10 -10.05 -8.69 9.56
C GLY A 10 -9.83 -7.79 8.38
N ASN A 11 -8.57 -7.55 8.00
CA ASN A 11 -8.26 -6.72 6.85
C ASN A 11 -8.78 -7.34 5.56
N MET A 12 -8.65 -8.66 5.40
CA MET A 12 -9.20 -9.35 4.24
C MET A 12 -10.72 -9.23 4.21
N VAL A 13 -11.37 -9.42 5.33
CA VAL A 13 -12.83 -9.27 5.42
C VAL A 13 -13.24 -7.84 5.11
N VAL A 14 -12.50 -6.87 5.61
CA VAL A 14 -12.79 -5.47 5.34
C VAL A 14 -12.63 -5.16 3.85
N PHE A 15 -11.60 -5.69 3.21
CA PHE A 15 -11.40 -5.47 1.77
C PHE A 15 -12.54 -6.09 0.97
N ASP A 16 -13.04 -7.23 1.37
CA ASP A 16 -14.18 -7.88 0.73
C ASP A 16 -15.46 -7.05 0.86
N ARG A 17 -15.53 -6.21 1.90
CA ARG A 17 -16.67 -5.34 2.15
C ARG A 17 -16.54 -3.99 1.47
N TYR A 18 -15.48 -3.77 0.74
CA TYR A 18 -15.27 -2.49 0.08
C TYR A 18 -16.41 -2.17 -0.89
N ILE A 19 -16.97 -0.99 -0.73
CA ILE A 19 -17.99 -0.44 -1.63
C ILE A 19 -17.44 0.86 -2.18
N PRO A 20 -17.30 1.00 -3.50
CA PRO A 20 -16.71 2.19 -4.09
C PRO A 20 -17.44 3.48 -3.74
N GLY A 21 -16.67 4.53 -3.52
CA GLY A 21 -17.17 5.89 -3.36
C GLY A 21 -17.32 6.33 -1.91
N GLY A 22 -17.10 7.60 -1.66
CA GLY A 22 -17.38 8.23 -0.38
C GLY A 22 -16.29 8.08 0.68
N HIS A 23 -15.18 7.48 0.36
CA HIS A 23 -14.10 7.31 1.32
C HIS A 23 -13.09 8.45 1.21
N ILE A 24 -12.53 8.88 2.34
CA ILE A 24 -11.60 10.01 2.38
C ILE A 24 -10.34 9.58 3.12
N ILE A 25 -9.19 9.83 2.49
CA ILE A 25 -7.91 9.55 3.12
C ILE A 25 -7.69 10.49 4.30
N ASN A 26 -7.21 9.95 5.40
CA ASN A 26 -6.79 10.73 6.54
C ASN A 26 -5.66 11.68 6.13
N PRO A 27 -5.88 12.99 6.17
CA PRO A 27 -4.84 13.94 5.76
C PRO A 27 -3.57 13.85 6.62
N GLY A 28 -3.66 13.29 7.82
CA GLY A 28 -2.50 13.06 8.64
C GLY A 28 -1.47 12.12 8.04
N LEU A 29 -1.85 11.27 7.09
CA LEU A 29 -0.90 10.41 6.39
C LEU A 29 0.03 11.20 5.48
N LEU A 30 -0.39 12.38 5.06
CA LEU A 30 0.36 13.23 4.13
C LEU A 30 0.59 14.60 4.75
N TRP A 31 0.89 14.62 6.04
CA TRP A 31 0.97 15.85 6.83
C TRP A 31 1.97 16.88 6.29
N GLU A 32 3.01 16.43 5.59
CA GLU A 32 4.04 17.32 5.06
C GLU A 32 3.64 17.97 3.74
N TYR A 33 2.49 17.62 3.16
CA TYR A 33 2.06 18.14 1.88
C TYR A 33 0.85 19.06 2.04
N ASP A 34 0.78 20.08 1.16
CA ASP A 34 -0.43 20.88 1.01
C ASP A 34 -1.38 20.12 0.09
N LEU A 35 -2.43 19.54 0.66
CA LEU A 35 -3.32 18.66 -0.09
C LEU A 35 -4.15 19.38 -1.13
N ASP A 36 -4.33 20.70 -0.99
CA ASP A 36 -5.02 21.49 -2.03
C ASP A 36 -4.20 21.56 -3.31
N LYS A 37 -2.88 21.38 -3.20
CA LYS A 37 -1.96 21.45 -4.34
C LYS A 37 -1.34 20.09 -4.66
N PHE A 38 -1.65 19.07 -3.90
CA PHE A 38 -1.04 17.76 -4.06
C PHE A 38 -1.52 17.09 -5.36
N ASP A 39 -0.58 16.58 -6.14
CA ASP A 39 -0.91 15.85 -7.36
C ASP A 39 -1.11 14.38 -7.01
N TRP A 40 -2.36 13.97 -6.91
CA TRP A 40 -2.72 12.62 -6.49
C TRP A 40 -2.29 11.54 -7.49
N VAL A 41 -2.17 11.91 -8.78
CA VAL A 41 -1.72 10.96 -9.79
C VAL A 41 -0.21 10.77 -9.74
N LYS A 42 0.54 11.87 -9.73
CA LYS A 42 2.00 11.79 -9.66
C LYS A 42 2.48 11.27 -8.32
N GLY A 43 1.76 11.58 -7.26
CA GLY A 43 2.11 11.14 -5.91
C GLY A 43 1.50 9.81 -5.50
N ARG A 44 0.96 9.06 -6.44
CA ARG A 44 0.22 7.82 -6.10
C ARG A 44 1.06 6.81 -5.33
N THR A 45 2.34 6.68 -5.63
CA THR A 45 3.19 5.75 -4.89
C THR A 45 3.42 6.20 -3.46
N ILE A 46 3.49 7.51 -3.23
CA ILE A 46 3.60 8.06 -1.88
C ILE A 46 2.33 7.75 -1.08
N VAL A 47 1.18 8.01 -1.69
CA VAL A 47 -0.11 7.75 -1.03
C VAL A 47 -0.24 6.27 -0.68
N VAL A 48 0.01 5.41 -1.64
CA VAL A 48 -0.10 3.96 -1.43
C VAL A 48 0.87 3.49 -0.36
N GLN A 49 2.11 3.98 -0.39
CA GLN A 49 3.09 3.63 0.62
C GLN A 49 2.63 4.03 2.03
N ARG A 50 2.14 5.27 2.18
CA ARG A 50 1.69 5.75 3.49
C ARG A 50 0.47 4.97 3.98
N VAL A 51 -0.45 4.64 3.10
CA VAL A 51 -1.62 3.83 3.45
C VAL A 51 -1.17 2.45 3.94
N ILE A 52 -0.24 1.82 3.25
CA ILE A 52 0.26 0.52 3.67
C ILE A 52 0.97 0.60 5.02
N GLU A 53 1.79 1.63 5.22
CA GLU A 53 2.59 1.75 6.43
C GLU A 53 1.77 2.13 7.66
N MET A 54 0.80 3.01 7.49
CA MET A 54 0.15 3.66 8.63
C MET A 54 -1.36 3.79 8.50
N GLY A 55 -1.94 3.36 7.38
CA GLY A 55 -3.35 3.57 7.13
C GLY A 55 -4.27 2.64 7.90
N THR A 56 -5.50 3.07 8.07
CA THR A 56 -6.59 2.25 8.57
C THR A 56 -7.29 1.58 7.38
N PRO A 57 -8.20 0.62 7.62
CA PRO A 57 -9.01 0.07 6.52
C PRO A 57 -9.75 1.13 5.72
N GLU A 58 -10.22 2.17 6.38
CA GLU A 58 -10.89 3.27 5.68
C GLU A 58 -9.95 3.99 4.73
N ASP A 59 -8.69 4.13 5.09
CA ASP A 59 -7.68 4.74 4.22
C ASP A 59 -7.41 3.86 3.00
N PHE A 60 -7.40 2.55 3.17
CA PHE A 60 -7.31 1.63 2.04
C PHE A 60 -8.49 1.82 1.08
N PHE A 61 -9.70 1.93 1.62
CA PHE A 61 -10.89 2.14 0.81
C PHE A 61 -10.80 3.46 0.06
N ALA A 62 -10.34 4.51 0.72
CA ALA A 62 -10.16 5.81 0.08
C ALA A 62 -9.15 5.74 -1.06
N ALA A 63 -8.06 5.01 -0.85
CA ALA A 63 -7.07 4.83 -1.91
C ALA A 63 -7.62 3.98 -3.06
N PHE A 64 -8.45 2.99 -2.75
CA PHE A 64 -9.13 2.23 -3.80
C PHE A 64 -10.02 3.14 -4.63
N ASP A 65 -10.74 4.05 -3.98
CA ASP A 65 -11.56 5.03 -4.70
C ASP A 65 -10.73 5.91 -5.63
N LEU A 66 -9.54 6.30 -5.17
CA LEU A 66 -8.67 7.19 -5.94
C LEU A 66 -8.02 6.49 -7.14
N TYR A 67 -7.73 5.21 -7.02
CA TYR A 67 -6.79 4.57 -7.93
C TYR A 67 -7.36 3.36 -8.68
N GLY A 68 -8.67 3.28 -8.78
CA GLY A 68 -9.28 2.25 -9.60
C GLY A 68 -9.55 0.94 -8.87
N GLY A 69 -9.87 1.02 -7.59
CA GLY A 69 -10.29 -0.13 -6.81
C GLY A 69 -9.11 -0.97 -6.32
N PHE A 70 -9.42 -2.16 -5.87
CA PHE A 70 -8.43 -3.10 -5.34
C PHE A 70 -7.33 -3.38 -6.37
N HIS A 71 -7.72 -3.62 -7.62
CA HIS A 71 -6.76 -3.94 -8.67
C HIS A 71 -5.85 -2.76 -8.99
N GLY A 72 -6.42 -1.55 -9.09
CA GLY A 72 -5.63 -0.35 -9.36
C GLY A 72 -4.61 -0.07 -8.27
N PHE A 73 -5.03 -0.22 -7.02
CA PHE A 73 -4.15 -0.08 -5.87
C PHE A 73 -3.01 -1.11 -5.94
N ARG A 74 -3.37 -2.36 -6.23
CA ARG A 74 -2.42 -3.47 -6.35
C ARG A 74 -1.32 -3.16 -7.38
N GLU A 75 -1.70 -2.61 -8.53
CA GLU A 75 -0.73 -2.29 -9.57
C GLU A 75 0.23 -1.20 -9.12
N ILE A 76 -0.24 -0.23 -8.34
CA ILE A 76 0.62 0.84 -7.83
C ILE A 76 1.63 0.30 -6.80
N ILE A 77 1.23 -0.67 -5.99
CA ILE A 77 2.14 -1.26 -4.99
C ILE A 77 3.45 -1.71 -5.65
N LYS A 78 3.39 -2.22 -6.86
CA LYS A 78 4.57 -2.71 -7.57
C LYS A 78 5.64 -1.65 -7.77
N TYR A 79 5.25 -0.39 -7.77
CA TYR A 79 6.15 0.74 -8.05
C TYR A 79 6.55 1.50 -6.78
N VAL A 80 6.04 1.12 -5.63
CA VAL A 80 6.43 1.76 -4.36
C VAL A 80 7.91 1.51 -4.12
N PRO A 81 8.72 2.55 -3.89
CA PRO A 81 10.18 2.40 -3.84
C PRO A 81 10.70 1.72 -2.58
N TYR A 82 9.93 1.75 -1.50
CA TYR A 82 10.37 1.14 -0.25
C TYR A 82 9.18 0.65 0.57
N LEU A 83 9.32 -0.54 1.12
CA LEU A 83 8.44 -1.08 2.16
C LEU A 83 9.31 -1.93 3.08
N ASN A 84 9.02 -1.88 4.38
CA ASN A 84 9.74 -2.75 5.31
C ASN A 84 9.29 -4.21 5.13
N SER A 85 10.01 -5.15 5.74
CA SER A 85 9.75 -6.57 5.53
C SER A 85 8.36 -7.01 5.97
N VAL A 86 7.84 -6.41 7.04
CA VAL A 86 6.49 -6.71 7.52
C VAL A 86 5.45 -6.28 6.49
N ASP A 87 5.60 -5.08 5.95
CA ASP A 87 4.67 -4.54 4.96
C ASP A 87 4.77 -5.30 3.63
N VAL A 88 5.97 -5.71 3.24
CA VAL A 88 6.16 -6.57 2.06
C VAL A 88 5.36 -7.85 2.23
N HIS A 89 5.49 -8.51 3.38
CA HIS A 89 4.75 -9.72 3.65
C HIS A 89 3.24 -9.50 3.60
N LEU A 90 2.80 -8.39 4.16
CA LEU A 90 1.38 -8.04 4.19
C LEU A 90 0.82 -7.85 2.78
N VAL A 91 1.50 -7.07 1.93
CA VAL A 91 0.98 -6.81 0.59
C VAL A 91 1.07 -8.05 -0.30
N CYS A 92 2.09 -8.86 -0.13
CA CYS A 92 2.18 -10.12 -0.88
C CYS A 92 1.02 -11.04 -0.53
N THR A 93 0.67 -11.09 0.75
CA THR A 93 -0.42 -11.94 1.24
C THR A 93 -1.78 -11.42 0.78
N PHE A 94 -2.06 -10.14 1.03
CA PHE A 94 -3.39 -9.60 0.78
C PHE A 94 -3.66 -9.30 -0.68
N PHE A 95 -2.64 -8.93 -1.45
CA PHE A 95 -2.80 -8.55 -2.84
C PHE A 95 -2.30 -9.60 -3.81
N ASN A 96 -1.89 -10.75 -3.28
CA ASN A 96 -1.43 -11.88 -4.08
C ASN A 96 -0.30 -11.45 -5.03
N LEU A 97 0.73 -10.85 -4.45
CA LEU A 97 1.90 -10.40 -5.18
C LEU A 97 3.10 -11.26 -4.84
N GLN A 98 4.00 -11.43 -5.80
CA GLN A 98 5.29 -12.05 -5.57
C GLN A 98 6.31 -10.96 -5.27
N THR A 99 7.31 -11.27 -4.45
CA THR A 99 8.35 -10.29 -4.13
C THR A 99 9.07 -9.79 -5.37
N GLU A 100 9.19 -10.65 -6.37
CA GLU A 100 9.84 -10.29 -7.64
C GLU A 100 9.09 -9.20 -8.41
N GLU A 101 7.79 -9.03 -8.14
CA GLU A 101 6.99 -7.99 -8.77
C GLU A 101 7.16 -6.63 -8.09
N LEU A 102 7.74 -6.60 -6.91
CA LEU A 102 7.84 -5.37 -6.11
C LEU A 102 9.17 -4.67 -6.36
N ARG A 103 9.08 -3.41 -6.76
CA ARG A 103 10.26 -2.59 -7.00
C ARG A 103 11.17 -2.52 -5.77
N CYS A 104 10.58 -2.39 -4.58
CA CYS A 104 11.35 -2.30 -3.35
C CYS A 104 12.21 -3.54 -3.11
N CYS A 105 11.70 -4.72 -3.44
CA CYS A 105 12.44 -5.98 -3.25
C CYS A 105 13.47 -6.20 -4.35
N THR A 106 13.09 -5.94 -5.59
CA THR A 106 14.00 -6.08 -6.74
C THR A 106 15.19 -5.15 -6.61
N ARG A 107 14.93 -3.90 -6.24
CA ARG A 107 15.96 -2.89 -6.07
C ARG A 107 16.94 -3.29 -4.97
N LYS A 108 16.43 -3.80 -3.87
CA LYS A 108 17.23 -4.25 -2.74
C LYS A 108 18.12 -5.42 -3.14
N ARG A 109 17.55 -6.37 -3.88
CA ARG A 109 18.29 -7.54 -4.35
C ARG A 109 19.41 -7.14 -5.32
N LEU A 110 19.14 -6.22 -6.23
CA LEU A 110 20.17 -5.73 -7.15
C LEU A 110 21.31 -5.06 -6.40
N ASN A 111 21.01 -4.28 -5.40
CA ASN A 111 22.04 -3.66 -4.58
C ASN A 111 22.91 -4.71 -3.88
N THR A 112 22.29 -5.75 -3.38
CA THR A 112 23.01 -6.85 -2.73
C THR A 112 23.94 -7.55 -3.72
N GLU A 113 23.46 -7.82 -4.91
CA GLU A 113 24.27 -8.45 -5.95
C GLU A 113 25.46 -7.56 -6.33
N HIS A 114 25.24 -6.26 -6.42
CA HIS A 114 26.29 -5.32 -6.72
C HIS A 114 27.41 -5.38 -5.66
N TRP A 115 27.03 -5.42 -4.40
CA TRP A 115 27.99 -5.49 -3.31
C TRP A 115 28.79 -6.79 -3.32
N ASN A 116 28.20 -7.86 -3.77
CA ASN A 116 28.81 -9.18 -3.76
C ASN A 116 29.68 -9.42 -4.99
N SER A 117 29.56 -8.61 -5.98
CA SER A 117 30.38 -8.74 -7.17
C SER A 117 31.58 -7.79 -7.11
#